data_47f1f0efe24400f5b805294a4c1f3ec0
#
_entry.id   47f1f0efe24400f5b805294a4c1f3ec0
#
_cell.length_a   1.000
_cell.length_b   1.000
_cell.length_c   1.000
_cell.angle_alpha   90.00
_cell.angle_beta   90.00
_cell.angle_gamma   90.00
#
_symmetry.space_group_name_H-M   'P 1'
#
loop_
_entity.id
_entity.type
_entity.pdbx_description
1 polymer ?
#
loop_
_entity_poly.entity_id
_entity_poly.type
_entity_poly.pdbx_seq_one_letter_code
_entity_poly.pdbx_strand_id
1 'polypeptide(L)'
;MSKEHTEKNSAVEWFRNKQLTYKISVAVGILLVACLTVMIAISATIAAKFMNSSISGEFDGIAQQNGVSVQEVLDRASDVANILQNYITERYDDYAKTGYTGETVKSEVYDVQLQKMNKEIEQFMISVANTSVTSSEGIAGVGVFFEPNAFDPAIKDY
;
A
#
# COMPACT_ATOMS: atom_id res chain seq x y z
N MET A 1 -29.90 32.83 48.63
CA MET A 1 -28.84 33.68 48.00
C MET A 1 -27.96 34.43 49.01
N SER A 2 -27.86 33.99 50.30
CA SER A 2 -27.14 34.78 51.35
C SER A 2 -25.86 34.11 51.90
N LYS A 3 -25.55 32.85 51.55
CA LYS A 3 -24.34 32.14 52.07
C LYS A 3 -23.05 32.42 51.30
N GLU A 4 -23.13 32.69 50.03
CA GLU A 4 -21.95 32.85 49.16
C GLU A 4 -21.20 34.18 49.39
N HIS A 5 -21.92 35.23 49.80
CA HIS A 5 -21.33 36.51 50.15
C HIS A 5 -20.55 36.52 51.47
N THR A 6 -20.90 35.65 52.44
CA THR A 6 -20.22 35.59 53.73
C THR A 6 -18.89 34.84 53.69
N GLU A 7 -18.77 33.80 52.87
CA GLU A 7 -17.51 33.08 52.70
C GLU A 7 -16.42 33.90 51.99
N LYS A 8 -16.79 34.69 50.98
CA LYS A 8 -15.85 35.53 50.23
C LYS A 8 -15.19 36.60 51.11
N ASN A 9 -15.95 37.17 52.02
CA ASN A 9 -15.43 38.18 52.97
C ASN A 9 -14.47 37.57 54.00
N SER A 10 -14.70 36.37 54.45
CA SER A 10 -13.86 35.68 55.44
C SER A 10 -12.43 35.37 54.88
N ALA A 11 -12.31 34.91 53.63
CA ALA A 11 -11.03 34.65 53.02
C ALA A 11 -10.20 35.92 52.78
N VAL A 12 -10.83 37.03 52.40
CA VAL A 12 -10.17 38.30 52.20
C VAL A 12 -9.71 38.92 53.53
N GLU A 13 -10.51 38.78 54.62
CA GLU A 13 -10.14 39.27 55.92
C GLU A 13 -9.00 38.43 56.54
N TRP A 14 -9.04 37.13 56.37
CA TRP A 14 -7.95 36.23 56.82
C TRP A 14 -6.62 36.57 56.09
N PHE A 15 -6.66 36.81 54.77
CA PHE A 15 -5.48 37.22 54.01
C PHE A 15 -4.95 38.59 54.40
N ARG A 16 -5.82 39.52 54.74
CA ARG A 16 -5.45 40.90 55.18
C ARG A 16 -4.68 40.90 56.49
N ASN A 17 -4.98 39.96 57.44
CA ASN A 17 -4.33 39.87 58.75
C ASN A 17 -3.00 39.13 58.76
N LYS A 18 -2.56 38.51 57.66
CA LYS A 18 -1.29 37.81 57.57
C LYS A 18 -0.10 38.77 57.37
N GLN A 19 1.10 38.30 57.84
CA GLN A 19 2.33 39.05 57.64
C GLN A 19 2.62 39.28 56.15
N LEU A 20 3.28 40.38 55.83
CA LEU A 20 3.62 40.78 54.47
C LEU A 20 4.35 39.69 53.69
N THR A 21 5.31 39.04 54.35
CA THR A 21 6.07 37.92 53.77
C THR A 21 5.17 36.76 53.25
N TYR A 22 4.13 36.41 54.02
CA TYR A 22 3.18 35.39 53.60
C TYR A 22 2.36 35.81 52.37
N LYS A 23 1.95 37.08 52.31
CA LYS A 23 1.20 37.63 51.19
C LYS A 23 2.01 37.57 49.87
N ILE A 24 3.28 37.95 49.96
CA ILE A 24 4.21 37.92 48.81
C ILE A 24 4.45 36.47 48.39
N SER A 25 4.70 35.56 49.32
CA SER A 25 4.91 34.14 49.01
C SER A 25 3.70 33.48 48.28
N VAL A 26 2.49 33.77 48.74
CA VAL A 26 1.26 33.29 48.12
C VAL A 26 1.06 33.88 46.74
N ALA A 27 1.29 35.21 46.58
CA ALA A 27 1.16 35.87 45.28
C ALA A 27 2.17 35.32 44.26
N VAL A 28 3.43 35.14 44.66
CA VAL A 28 4.48 34.55 43.79
C VAL A 28 4.15 33.08 43.47
N GLY A 29 3.65 32.32 44.43
CA GLY A 29 3.21 30.93 44.20
C GLY A 29 2.10 30.83 43.16
N ILE A 30 1.07 31.66 43.27
CA ILE A 30 -0.03 31.71 42.31
C ILE A 30 0.49 32.13 40.92
N LEU A 31 1.37 33.10 40.82
CA LEU A 31 1.96 33.55 39.58
C LEU A 31 2.76 32.42 38.89
N LEU A 32 3.59 31.69 39.68
CA LEU A 32 4.35 30.55 39.19
C LEU A 32 3.44 29.44 38.63
N VAL A 33 2.40 29.09 39.37
CA VAL A 33 1.45 28.05 38.92
C VAL A 33 0.74 28.51 37.62
N ALA A 34 0.32 29.75 37.54
CA ALA A 34 -0.29 30.31 36.33
C ALA A 34 0.66 30.25 35.13
N CYS A 35 1.94 30.68 35.30
CA CYS A 35 2.94 30.60 34.23
C CYS A 35 3.20 29.14 33.78
N LEU A 36 3.34 28.22 34.71
CA LEU A 36 3.51 26.79 34.39
C LEU A 36 2.34 26.23 33.62
N THR A 37 1.11 26.56 34.02
CA THR A 37 -0.10 26.12 33.33
C THR A 37 -0.16 26.61 31.88
N VAL A 38 0.19 27.87 31.67
CA VAL A 38 0.25 28.47 30.32
C VAL A 38 1.34 27.77 29.48
N MET A 39 2.52 27.56 30.03
CA MET A 39 3.61 26.87 29.33
C MET A 39 3.24 25.45 28.95
N ILE A 40 2.60 24.71 29.83
CA ILE A 40 2.12 23.32 29.54
C ILE A 40 1.08 23.35 28.41
N ALA A 41 0.11 24.26 28.47
CA ALA A 41 -0.91 24.39 27.44
C ALA A 41 -0.34 24.73 26.06
N ILE A 42 0.63 25.64 25.99
CA ILE A 42 1.32 26.01 24.75
C ILE A 42 2.14 24.80 24.22
N SER A 43 2.92 24.17 25.09
CA SER A 43 3.73 23.02 24.70
C SER A 43 2.89 21.85 24.21
N ALA A 44 1.77 21.56 24.87
CA ALA A 44 0.85 20.50 24.45
C ALA A 44 0.20 20.78 23.09
N THR A 45 -0.20 22.03 22.83
CA THR A 45 -0.77 22.44 21.54
C THR A 45 0.26 22.38 20.40
N ILE A 46 1.49 22.79 20.64
CA ILE A 46 2.58 22.71 19.66
C ILE A 46 2.92 21.23 19.36
N ALA A 47 3.07 20.42 20.40
CA ALA A 47 3.37 19.00 20.26
C ALA A 47 2.26 18.26 19.49
N ALA A 48 1.00 18.51 19.84
CA ALA A 48 -0.14 17.91 19.14
C ALA A 48 -0.20 18.32 17.65
N LYS A 49 0.04 19.58 17.34
CA LYS A 49 0.05 20.09 15.97
C LYS A 49 1.22 19.52 15.16
N PHE A 50 2.41 19.45 15.77
CA PHE A 50 3.60 18.89 15.12
C PHE A 50 3.43 17.39 14.84
N MET A 51 2.95 16.65 15.83
CA MET A 51 2.73 15.20 15.72
C MET A 51 1.68 14.88 14.63
N ASN A 52 0.57 15.62 14.60
CA ASN A 52 -0.47 15.41 13.61
C ASN A 52 0.01 15.75 12.18
N SER A 53 0.77 16.82 12.02
CA SER A 53 1.33 17.24 10.72
C SER A 53 2.40 16.25 10.22
N SER A 54 3.30 15.79 11.09
CA SER A 54 4.36 14.84 10.72
C SER A 54 3.81 13.47 10.38
N ILE A 55 2.87 12.95 11.19
CA ILE A 55 2.25 11.65 10.95
C ILE A 55 1.45 11.68 9.64
N SER A 56 0.62 12.69 9.42
CA SER A 56 -0.16 12.78 8.18
C SER A 56 0.73 12.88 6.94
N GLY A 57 1.80 13.68 6.99
CA GLY A 57 2.72 13.82 5.87
C GLY A 57 3.50 12.54 5.54
N GLU A 58 3.93 11.79 6.55
CA GLU A 58 4.62 10.52 6.36
C GLU A 58 3.67 9.43 5.81
N PHE A 59 2.46 9.33 6.37
CA PHE A 59 1.46 8.37 5.88
C PHE A 59 1.02 8.66 4.44
N ASP A 60 0.78 9.92 4.09
CA ASP A 60 0.44 10.31 2.72
C ASP A 60 1.58 10.00 1.75
N GLY A 61 2.84 10.25 2.15
CA GLY A 61 4.01 9.91 1.35
C GLY A 61 4.16 8.40 1.11
N ILE A 62 4.03 7.59 2.17
CA ILE A 62 4.10 6.12 2.07
C ILE A 62 2.94 5.57 1.25
N ALA A 63 1.72 6.07 1.45
CA ALA A 63 0.55 5.64 0.71
C ALA A 63 0.69 5.96 -0.79
N GLN A 64 1.19 7.13 -1.14
CA GLN A 64 1.43 7.53 -2.51
C GLN A 64 2.54 6.69 -3.15
N GLN A 65 3.66 6.47 -2.47
CA GLN A 65 4.76 5.64 -2.96
C GLN A 65 4.32 4.19 -3.19
N ASN A 66 3.59 3.60 -2.23
CA ASN A 66 3.06 2.26 -2.38
C ASN A 66 2.02 2.18 -3.51
N GLY A 67 1.18 3.19 -3.66
CA GLY A 67 0.22 3.28 -4.77
C GLY A 67 0.89 3.28 -6.13
N VAL A 68 1.96 4.06 -6.32
CA VAL A 68 2.75 4.08 -7.56
C VAL A 68 3.41 2.73 -7.81
N SER A 69 3.99 2.09 -6.79
CA SER A 69 4.62 0.78 -6.95
C SER A 69 3.62 -0.32 -7.33
N VAL A 70 2.45 -0.32 -6.72
CA VAL A 70 1.37 -1.26 -7.09
C VAL A 70 0.89 -1.02 -8.52
N GLN A 71 0.70 0.25 -8.92
CA GLN A 71 0.30 0.59 -10.27
C GLN A 71 1.33 0.12 -11.30
N GLU A 72 2.63 0.30 -11.04
CA GLU A 72 3.70 -0.16 -11.92
C GLU A 72 3.70 -1.68 -12.09
N VAL A 73 3.45 -2.44 -11.02
CA VAL A 73 3.34 -3.91 -11.11
C VAL A 73 2.11 -4.32 -11.92
N LEU A 74 0.96 -3.64 -11.75
CA LEU A 74 -0.25 -3.91 -12.51
C LEU A 74 -0.08 -3.57 -14.00
N ASP A 75 0.58 -2.46 -14.33
CA ASP A 75 0.86 -2.07 -15.70
C ASP A 75 1.76 -3.09 -16.39
N ARG A 76 2.83 -3.54 -15.72
CA ARG A 76 3.71 -4.61 -16.22
C ARG A 76 2.97 -5.94 -16.40
N ALA A 77 2.10 -6.31 -15.46
CA ALA A 77 1.30 -7.54 -15.58
C ALA A 77 0.34 -7.45 -16.78
N SER A 78 -0.27 -6.29 -17.00
CA SER A 78 -1.11 -6.03 -18.18
C SER A 78 -0.32 -6.13 -19.48
N ASP A 79 0.88 -5.56 -19.54
CA ASP A 79 1.75 -5.64 -20.72
C ASP A 79 2.12 -7.09 -21.04
N VAL A 80 2.50 -7.88 -20.02
CA VAL A 80 2.80 -9.32 -20.20
C VAL A 80 1.59 -10.08 -20.73
N ALA A 81 0.40 -9.83 -20.19
CA ALA A 81 -0.83 -10.46 -20.66
C ALA A 81 -1.14 -10.09 -22.13
N ASN A 82 -0.97 -8.82 -22.49
CA ASN A 82 -1.17 -8.35 -23.86
C ASN A 82 -0.15 -8.97 -24.85
N ILE A 83 1.10 -9.09 -24.46
CA ILE A 83 2.15 -9.74 -25.26
C ILE A 83 1.79 -11.20 -25.53
N LEU A 84 1.38 -11.93 -24.51
CA LEU A 84 0.95 -13.33 -24.64
C LEU A 84 -0.29 -13.45 -25.53
N GLN A 85 -1.30 -12.65 -25.27
CA GLN A 85 -2.55 -12.66 -26.06
C GLN A 85 -2.27 -12.37 -27.54
N ASN A 86 -1.51 -11.32 -27.84
CA ASN A 86 -1.21 -10.93 -29.21
C ASN A 86 -0.43 -12.03 -29.95
N TYR A 87 0.60 -12.58 -29.31
CA TYR A 87 1.39 -13.65 -29.92
C TYR A 87 0.56 -14.89 -30.20
N ILE A 88 -0.24 -15.33 -29.24
CA ILE A 88 -1.11 -16.51 -29.40
C ILE A 88 -2.12 -16.27 -30.50
N THR A 89 -2.79 -15.12 -30.50
CA THR A 89 -3.78 -14.78 -31.54
C THR A 89 -3.15 -14.73 -32.93
N GLU A 90 -2.00 -14.07 -33.08
CA GLU A 90 -1.29 -14.00 -34.36
C GLU A 90 -0.91 -15.39 -34.87
N ARG A 91 -0.42 -16.25 -34.00
CA ARG A 91 -0.07 -17.64 -34.39
C ARG A 91 -1.28 -18.44 -34.84
N TYR A 92 -2.38 -18.36 -34.12
CA TYR A 92 -3.61 -19.06 -34.54
C TYR A 92 -4.17 -18.50 -35.86
N ASP A 93 -4.12 -17.20 -36.07
CA ASP A 93 -4.55 -16.55 -37.33
C ASP A 93 -3.68 -16.98 -38.52
N ASP A 94 -2.38 -17.08 -38.35
CA ASP A 94 -1.45 -17.52 -39.37
C ASP A 94 -1.70 -19.00 -39.75
N TYR A 95 -1.95 -19.85 -38.76
CA TYR A 95 -2.26 -21.26 -39.01
C TYR A 95 -3.66 -21.46 -39.65
N ALA A 96 -4.62 -20.64 -39.31
CA ALA A 96 -5.91 -20.65 -39.97
C ALA A 96 -5.80 -20.35 -41.46
N LYS A 97 -4.80 -19.54 -41.88
CA LYS A 97 -4.53 -19.18 -43.27
C LYS A 97 -3.68 -20.22 -44.03
N THR A 98 -2.68 -20.77 -43.34
CA THR A 98 -1.67 -21.66 -43.99
C THR A 98 -2.02 -23.15 -43.90
N GLY A 99 -2.93 -23.50 -43.01
CA GLY A 99 -3.30 -24.89 -42.71
C GLY A 99 -2.30 -25.61 -41.80
N TYR A 100 -2.75 -26.72 -41.20
CA TYR A 100 -1.90 -27.52 -40.34
C TYR A 100 -0.94 -28.38 -41.16
N THR A 101 0.34 -28.30 -40.86
CA THR A 101 1.37 -29.09 -41.56
C THR A 101 1.44 -30.54 -41.15
N GLY A 102 0.73 -30.95 -40.09
CA GLY A 102 0.77 -32.31 -39.54
C GLY A 102 2.09 -32.65 -38.83
N GLU A 103 3.04 -31.75 -38.78
CA GLU A 103 4.32 -31.94 -38.09
C GLU A 103 4.12 -31.81 -36.57
N THR A 104 4.58 -32.82 -35.82
CA THR A 104 4.50 -32.86 -34.36
C THR A 104 5.87 -32.84 -33.73
N VAL A 105 5.98 -32.20 -32.56
CA VAL A 105 7.21 -32.07 -31.77
C VAL A 105 6.90 -32.42 -30.32
N LYS A 106 7.81 -33.09 -29.64
CA LYS A 106 7.64 -33.48 -28.24
C LYS A 106 7.62 -32.25 -27.33
N SER A 107 6.57 -32.15 -26.50
CA SER A 107 6.53 -31.17 -25.42
C SER A 107 7.46 -31.61 -24.29
N GLU A 108 8.17 -30.64 -23.71
CA GLU A 108 8.97 -30.84 -22.51
C GLU A 108 8.15 -30.70 -21.22
N VAL A 109 7.00 -30.02 -21.31
CA VAL A 109 6.14 -29.75 -20.17
C VAL A 109 5.11 -30.86 -19.98
N TYR A 110 4.45 -31.27 -21.06
CA TYR A 110 3.33 -32.21 -21.03
C TYR A 110 3.73 -33.65 -21.37
N ASP A 111 4.95 -33.85 -21.81
CA ASP A 111 5.49 -35.19 -22.26
C ASP A 111 4.65 -35.86 -23.36
N VAL A 112 3.99 -35.05 -24.18
CA VAL A 112 3.16 -35.48 -25.32
C VAL A 112 3.67 -34.91 -26.64
N GLN A 113 3.22 -35.45 -27.76
CA GLN A 113 3.52 -34.88 -29.09
C GLN A 113 2.53 -33.74 -29.38
N LEU A 114 3.00 -32.53 -29.41
CA LEU A 114 2.23 -31.34 -29.78
C LEU A 114 2.38 -31.04 -31.26
N GLN A 115 1.39 -30.39 -31.85
CA GLN A 115 1.57 -29.76 -33.13
C GLN A 115 2.68 -28.70 -33.04
N LYS A 116 3.49 -28.58 -34.10
CA LYS A 116 4.66 -27.68 -34.10
C LYS A 116 4.33 -26.26 -33.65
N MET A 117 3.21 -25.71 -34.10
CA MET A 117 2.74 -24.41 -33.67
C MET A 117 2.55 -24.33 -32.15
N ASN A 118 1.84 -25.32 -31.62
CA ASN A 118 1.54 -25.34 -30.17
C ASN A 118 2.82 -25.50 -29.35
N LYS A 119 3.84 -26.20 -29.89
CA LYS A 119 5.18 -26.23 -29.28
C LYS A 119 5.89 -24.85 -29.33
N GLU A 120 5.75 -24.09 -30.40
CA GLU A 120 6.28 -22.74 -30.48
C GLU A 120 5.58 -21.80 -29.49
N ILE A 121 4.24 -21.90 -29.34
CA ILE A 121 3.47 -21.16 -28.33
C ILE A 121 3.91 -21.55 -26.91
N GLU A 122 4.08 -22.86 -26.63
CA GLU A 122 4.57 -23.36 -25.35
C GLU A 122 5.95 -22.72 -24.99
N GLN A 123 6.89 -22.77 -25.92
CA GLN A 123 8.22 -22.20 -25.70
C GLN A 123 8.19 -20.69 -25.48
N PHE A 124 7.35 -19.98 -26.22
CA PHE A 124 7.16 -18.56 -26.03
C PHE A 124 6.56 -18.24 -24.65
N MET A 125 5.52 -18.96 -24.23
CA MET A 125 4.93 -18.78 -22.89
C MET A 125 5.94 -19.01 -21.77
N ILE A 126 6.76 -20.07 -21.86
CA ILE A 126 7.81 -20.37 -20.90
C ILE A 126 8.86 -19.22 -20.87
N SER A 127 9.26 -18.75 -22.04
CA SER A 127 10.23 -17.64 -22.14
C SER A 127 9.69 -16.36 -21.51
N VAL A 128 8.44 -15.98 -21.80
CA VAL A 128 7.79 -14.80 -21.23
C VAL A 128 7.64 -14.96 -19.73
N ALA A 129 7.18 -16.12 -19.24
CA ALA A 129 7.03 -16.38 -17.82
C ALA A 129 8.37 -16.24 -17.07
N ASN A 130 9.43 -16.87 -17.56
CA ASN A 130 10.76 -16.80 -16.97
C ASN A 130 11.29 -15.36 -16.97
N THR A 131 11.15 -14.64 -18.07
CA THR A 131 11.61 -13.26 -18.17
C THR A 131 10.83 -12.36 -17.22
N SER A 132 9.51 -12.51 -17.15
CA SER A 132 8.65 -11.68 -16.30
C SER A 132 8.95 -11.88 -14.81
N VAL A 133 9.16 -13.11 -14.38
CA VAL A 133 9.49 -13.43 -12.98
C VAL A 133 10.89 -12.97 -12.60
N THR A 134 11.86 -13.08 -13.52
CA THR A 134 13.26 -12.71 -13.21
C THR A 134 13.54 -11.22 -13.32
N SER A 135 12.81 -10.49 -14.18
CA SER A 135 13.06 -9.07 -14.44
C SER A 135 12.09 -8.11 -13.74
N SER A 136 11.06 -8.60 -13.07
CA SER A 136 10.03 -7.77 -12.44
C SER A 136 9.86 -8.11 -10.99
N GLU A 137 10.22 -7.19 -10.10
CA GLU A 137 9.83 -7.28 -8.69
C GLU A 137 8.30 -7.24 -8.58
N GLY A 138 7.73 -8.18 -7.86
CA GLY A 138 6.28 -8.26 -7.60
C GLY A 138 5.50 -9.22 -8.51
N ILE A 139 6.08 -9.74 -9.57
CA ILE A 139 5.47 -10.82 -10.38
C ILE A 139 6.04 -12.16 -9.93
N ALA A 140 5.24 -12.95 -9.21
CA ALA A 140 5.64 -14.26 -8.69
C ALA A 140 5.47 -15.40 -9.71
N GLY A 141 4.64 -15.20 -10.74
CA GLY A 141 4.39 -16.19 -11.78
C GLY A 141 3.47 -15.65 -12.87
N VAL A 142 3.54 -16.27 -14.02
CA VAL A 142 2.66 -16.01 -15.17
C VAL A 142 2.12 -17.35 -15.64
N GLY A 143 0.82 -17.40 -15.94
CA GLY A 143 0.17 -18.61 -16.45
C GLY A 143 -0.84 -18.24 -17.55
N VAL A 144 -1.03 -19.19 -18.47
CA VAL A 144 -2.05 -19.13 -19.50
C VAL A 144 -2.95 -20.35 -19.34
N PHE A 145 -4.24 -20.11 -19.27
CA PHE A 145 -5.23 -21.17 -19.14
C PHE A 145 -5.98 -21.31 -20.46
N PHE A 146 -6.05 -22.51 -20.96
CA PHE A 146 -6.85 -22.86 -22.14
C PHE A 146 -8.07 -23.67 -21.73
N GLU A 147 -9.14 -23.58 -22.50
CA GLU A 147 -10.25 -24.52 -22.36
C GLU A 147 -9.78 -25.94 -22.71
N PRO A 148 -10.40 -26.98 -22.13
CA PRO A 148 -10.06 -28.37 -22.43
C PRO A 148 -10.02 -28.62 -23.95
N ASN A 149 -8.92 -29.20 -24.42
CA ASN A 149 -8.62 -29.49 -25.83
C ASN A 149 -8.45 -28.22 -26.72
N ALA A 150 -8.49 -27.00 -26.16
CA ALA A 150 -8.35 -25.79 -26.96
C ALA A 150 -6.90 -25.48 -27.38
N PHE A 151 -5.92 -25.89 -26.53
CA PHE A 151 -4.52 -25.68 -26.84
C PHE A 151 -3.99 -26.71 -27.85
N ASP A 152 -4.15 -27.99 -27.58
CA ASP A 152 -3.76 -29.08 -28.49
C ASP A 152 -4.65 -30.29 -28.26
N PRO A 153 -5.15 -30.97 -29.33
CA PRO A 153 -5.98 -32.15 -29.21
C PRO A 153 -5.31 -33.35 -28.50
N ALA A 154 -3.99 -33.34 -28.40
CA ALA A 154 -3.22 -34.37 -27.69
C ALA A 154 -3.29 -34.18 -26.15
N ILE A 155 -3.64 -33.00 -25.67
CA ILE A 155 -3.77 -32.68 -24.25
C ILE A 155 -5.25 -32.83 -23.88
N LYS A 156 -5.63 -34.01 -23.32
CA LYS A 156 -7.05 -34.33 -23.06
C LYS A 156 -7.56 -33.92 -21.70
N ASP A 157 -6.68 -33.84 -20.68
CA ASP A 157 -7.08 -33.61 -19.31
C ASP A 157 -5.97 -32.85 -18.56
N TYR A 158 -6.22 -31.56 -18.26
CA TYR A 158 -5.48 -30.83 -17.23
C TYR A 158 -6.40 -29.84 -16.52
#